data_48486dd006afe780b275b68b6c72677e
#
_entry.id   48486dd006afe780b275b68b6c72677e
#
_cell.length_a   1.000
_cell.length_b   1.000
_cell.length_c   1.000
_cell.angle_alpha   90.00
_cell.angle_beta   90.00
_cell.angle_gamma   90.00
#
_symmetry.space_group_name_H-M   'P 1'
#
loop_
_entity.id
_entity.type
_entity.pdbx_description
1 polymer ?
#
loop_
_entity_poly.entity_id
_entity_poly.type
_entity_poly.pdbx_seq_one_letter_code
_entity_poly.pdbx_strand_id
1 'polypeptide(L)'
;MATGLFIGGSLLTLPTVQAKNTVSDDYPLNDSINWNLSPVWRDEFNGTSLDSKSWNIYASGWGANNVQSCYSRSEENVNVKNGSLNLVGLYKPGARCKGNEKSGNFTSGFVETKGKKSWTYGYIEARIKMPNNKSTWPGFWMSPDKPTYGSWPRSGEIDIVETKGSNLNYAAADAHWGLSTGNKKHAQGRDLPAGFKDTTQWHTYGVKWTEGKLEYYID
;
A
#
# COMPACT_ATOMS: atom_id res chain seq x y z
N MET A 1 14.61 5.99 4.72
CA MET A 1 13.59 6.71 3.93
C MET A 1 12.83 5.68 3.13
N ALA A 2 11.55 5.70 3.24
CA ALA A 2 10.68 4.77 2.52
C ALA A 2 9.78 5.53 1.55
N THR A 3 9.44 4.91 0.43
CA THR A 3 8.48 5.42 -0.56
C THR A 3 7.22 4.58 -0.47
N GLY A 4 6.07 5.23 -0.44
CA GLY A 4 4.78 4.57 -0.24
C GLY A 4 3.90 4.58 -1.48
N LEU A 5 3.03 3.62 -1.57
CA LEU A 5 1.94 3.53 -2.54
C LEU A 5 0.66 4.03 -1.87
N PHE A 6 -0.03 4.99 -2.47
CA PHE A 6 -1.31 5.49 -1.99
C PHE A 6 -2.42 5.21 -3.00
N ILE A 7 -3.51 4.66 -2.52
CA ILE A 7 -4.73 4.42 -3.29
C ILE A 7 -5.84 5.12 -2.49
N GLY A 8 -6.31 6.28 -2.94
CA GLY A 8 -7.05 7.12 -2.07
C GLY A 8 -8.42 7.57 -2.54
N GLY A 9 -9.15 8.11 -1.67
CA GLY A 9 -10.37 8.87 -1.86
C GLY A 9 -10.42 10.02 -0.87
N SER A 10 -11.25 10.98 -1.16
CA SER A 10 -11.42 12.24 -0.44
C SER A 10 -11.40 12.10 1.08
N LEU A 11 -10.52 12.83 1.75
CA LEU A 11 -10.57 13.05 3.19
C LEU A 11 -11.72 14.03 3.50
N LEU A 12 -12.86 13.49 3.87
CA LEU A 12 -13.79 14.24 4.71
C LEU A 12 -13.21 14.23 6.12
N THR A 13 -12.97 15.40 6.68
CA THR A 13 -12.63 15.55 8.09
C THR A 13 -13.79 15.06 8.94
N LEU A 14 -13.79 13.78 9.27
CA LEU A 14 -14.64 13.23 10.29
C LEU A 14 -13.87 13.14 11.59
N PRO A 15 -14.54 13.33 12.73
CA PRO A 15 -13.92 13.14 14.02
C PRO A 15 -13.36 11.72 14.11
N THR A 16 -12.15 11.59 14.56
CA THR A 16 -11.46 10.32 14.79
C THR A 16 -12.30 9.42 15.68
N VAL A 17 -12.96 8.46 15.09
CA VAL A 17 -13.44 7.30 15.83
C VAL A 17 -12.26 6.33 15.90
N GLN A 18 -11.59 6.32 17.05
CA GLN A 18 -10.55 5.33 17.34
C GLN A 18 -11.21 3.95 17.48
N ALA A 19 -11.16 3.15 16.44
CA ALA A 19 -11.34 1.71 16.62
C ALA A 19 -9.99 1.14 17.10
N LYS A 20 -9.82 1.05 18.40
CA LYS A 20 -8.70 0.34 19.03
C LYS A 20 -8.88 -1.16 18.80
N ASN A 21 -8.19 -1.72 17.85
CA ASN A 21 -7.83 -3.13 17.89
C ASN A 21 -6.32 -3.23 17.98
N THR A 22 -5.82 -3.15 19.21
CA THR A 22 -4.42 -3.29 19.56
C THR A 22 -3.97 -4.74 19.38
N VAL A 23 -2.96 -4.93 18.56
CA VAL A 23 -2.13 -6.11 18.62
C VAL A 23 -1.05 -5.85 19.67
N SER A 24 -1.16 -6.56 20.78
CA SER A 24 -0.42 -6.52 22.03
C SER A 24 -0.86 -5.43 23.01
N ASP A 25 -1.39 -5.91 24.12
CA ASP A 25 -1.96 -5.10 25.21
C ASP A 25 -0.92 -4.48 26.16
N ASP A 26 0.37 -4.51 25.83
CA ASP A 26 1.42 -4.28 26.83
C ASP A 26 2.29 -3.02 26.67
N TYR A 27 1.94 -2.10 25.76
CA TYR A 27 2.66 -0.82 25.73
C TYR A 27 1.70 0.37 25.77
N PRO A 28 1.76 1.17 26.84
CA PRO A 28 1.04 2.43 26.86
C PRO A 28 1.56 3.30 25.70
N LEU A 29 0.65 3.74 24.86
CA LEU A 29 0.95 4.77 23.89
C LEU A 29 1.57 5.94 24.63
N ASN A 30 2.76 6.34 24.26
CA ASN A 30 3.30 7.59 24.75
C ASN A 30 2.53 8.73 24.08
N ASP A 31 1.43 9.14 24.68
CA ASP A 31 0.57 10.22 24.20
C ASP A 31 1.25 11.59 24.17
N SER A 32 2.54 11.65 24.51
CA SER A 32 3.34 12.88 24.47
C SER A 32 3.74 13.32 23.06
N ILE A 33 3.57 12.46 22.05
CA ILE A 33 3.79 12.86 20.65
C ILE A 33 2.53 13.57 20.17
N ASN A 34 2.58 14.89 20.18
CA ASN A 34 1.54 15.71 19.58
C ASN A 34 1.60 15.56 18.05
N TRP A 35 0.88 14.57 17.53
CA TRP A 35 0.76 14.38 16.08
C TRP A 35 0.04 15.58 15.51
N ASN A 36 0.75 16.36 14.72
CA ASN A 36 0.13 17.46 14.00
C ASN A 36 -0.95 16.87 13.07
N LEU A 37 -2.19 17.24 13.31
CA LEU A 37 -3.34 16.78 12.52
C LEU A 37 -3.33 17.36 11.08
N SER A 38 -2.45 18.31 10.79
CA SER A 38 -2.23 18.80 9.44
C SER A 38 -1.23 17.90 8.74
N PRO A 39 -1.60 17.18 7.65
CA PRO A 39 -0.69 16.34 6.92
C PRO A 39 0.42 17.17 6.30
N VAL A 40 1.66 16.69 6.40
CA VAL A 40 2.82 17.31 5.72
C VAL A 40 2.76 17.11 4.20
N TRP A 41 2.04 16.09 3.76
CA TRP A 41 1.73 15.81 2.37
C TRP A 41 0.45 14.99 2.25
N ARG A 42 -0.32 15.27 1.22
CA ARG A 42 -1.53 14.52 0.89
C ARG A 42 -1.81 14.57 -0.60
N ASP A 43 -2.52 13.58 -1.12
CA ASP A 43 -3.15 13.61 -2.44
C ASP A 43 -4.58 13.09 -2.31
N GLU A 44 -5.52 13.93 -2.65
CA GLU A 44 -6.96 13.64 -2.58
C GLU A 44 -7.50 13.12 -3.93
N PHE A 45 -6.65 13.05 -4.95
CA PHE A 45 -7.01 12.61 -6.30
C PHE A 45 -8.24 13.32 -6.90
N ASN A 46 -8.42 14.59 -6.57
CA ASN A 46 -9.54 15.41 -7.04
C ASN A 46 -9.39 15.88 -8.49
N GLY A 47 -8.25 15.65 -9.11
CA GLY A 47 -7.97 15.97 -10.50
C GLY A 47 -8.52 14.95 -11.48
N THR A 48 -8.07 15.06 -12.72
CA THR A 48 -8.39 14.13 -13.81
C THR A 48 -7.18 13.30 -14.24
N SER A 49 -6.03 13.53 -13.63
CA SER A 49 -4.77 12.82 -13.89
C SER A 49 -3.94 12.73 -12.61
N LEU A 50 -3.04 11.77 -12.59
CA LEU A 50 -2.09 11.57 -11.50
C LEU A 50 -1.08 12.73 -11.49
N ASP A 51 -0.81 13.32 -10.31
CA ASP A 51 0.21 14.36 -10.17
C ASP A 51 1.61 13.80 -10.44
N SER A 52 2.15 14.11 -11.60
CA SER A 52 3.49 13.67 -12.01
C SER A 52 4.65 14.22 -11.17
N LYS A 53 4.42 15.22 -10.32
CA LYS A 53 5.43 15.73 -9.38
C LYS A 53 5.54 14.86 -8.12
N SER A 54 4.49 14.12 -7.80
CA SER A 54 4.41 13.26 -6.62
C SER A 54 4.50 11.78 -6.98
N TRP A 55 4.01 11.36 -8.15
CA TRP A 55 3.84 9.98 -8.53
C TRP A 55 4.57 9.57 -9.80
N ASN A 56 5.03 8.33 -9.81
CA ASN A 56 5.41 7.60 -11.01
C ASN A 56 4.39 6.49 -11.26
N ILE A 57 4.07 6.23 -12.51
CA ILE A 57 3.39 4.99 -12.88
C ILE A 57 4.48 3.97 -13.19
N TYR A 58 4.55 2.94 -12.39
CA TYR A 58 5.50 1.86 -12.60
C TYR A 58 5.05 0.98 -13.76
N ALA A 59 5.95 0.71 -14.67
CA ALA A 59 5.73 -0.20 -15.78
C ALA A 59 7.00 -0.97 -16.03
N SER A 60 7.07 -2.14 -15.54
CA SER A 60 8.12 -3.12 -15.84
C SER A 60 7.52 -4.51 -15.72
N GLY A 61 8.23 -5.49 -16.22
CA GLY A 61 7.90 -6.90 -16.28
C GLY A 61 6.89 -7.48 -15.29
N TRP A 62 6.95 -8.75 -15.09
CA TRP A 62 6.13 -9.48 -14.13
C TRP A 62 6.33 -8.97 -12.72
N GLY A 63 5.24 -8.87 -11.98
CA GLY A 63 5.31 -8.67 -10.54
C GLY A 63 6.16 -9.74 -9.86
N ALA A 64 6.69 -9.44 -8.66
CA ALA A 64 7.33 -10.42 -7.80
C ALA A 64 6.35 -11.54 -7.40
N ASN A 65 6.85 -12.63 -6.83
CA ASN A 65 6.05 -13.65 -6.16
C ASN A 65 4.96 -14.34 -7.04
N ASN A 66 5.27 -14.65 -8.29
CA ASN A 66 4.33 -15.31 -9.22
C ASN A 66 3.10 -14.50 -9.62
N VAL A 67 3.11 -13.19 -9.42
CA VAL A 67 2.07 -12.32 -9.96
C VAL A 67 2.09 -12.41 -11.48
N GLN A 68 0.99 -12.86 -12.08
CA GLN A 68 0.88 -13.12 -13.52
C GLN A 68 0.34 -11.90 -14.30
N SER A 69 0.63 -10.71 -13.86
CA SER A 69 0.23 -9.47 -14.54
C SER A 69 1.42 -8.60 -14.90
N CYS A 70 1.32 -7.92 -16.03
CA CYS A 70 2.23 -6.85 -16.40
C CYS A 70 1.76 -5.54 -15.78
N TYR A 71 2.65 -4.81 -15.13
CA TYR A 71 2.35 -3.43 -14.74
C TYR A 71 2.37 -2.53 -15.97
N SER A 72 1.31 -1.76 -16.15
CA SER A 72 1.05 -0.99 -17.36
C SER A 72 0.84 0.50 -17.05
N ARG A 73 1.31 1.35 -17.97
CA ARG A 73 1.07 2.81 -17.91
C ARG A 73 -0.23 3.22 -18.63
N SER A 74 -0.98 2.26 -19.14
CA SER A 74 -2.25 2.56 -19.79
C SER A 74 -3.23 3.23 -18.82
N GLU A 75 -3.97 4.21 -19.30
CA GLU A 75 -5.07 4.83 -18.55
C GLU A 75 -6.17 3.84 -18.17
N GLU A 76 -6.25 2.71 -18.87
CA GLU A 76 -7.14 1.62 -18.47
C GLU A 76 -6.70 0.95 -17.17
N ASN A 77 -5.39 0.96 -16.87
CA ASN A 77 -4.83 0.36 -15.66
C ASN A 77 -4.58 1.37 -14.54
N VAL A 78 -4.26 2.63 -14.89
CA VAL A 78 -3.99 3.70 -13.91
C VAL A 78 -4.70 4.96 -14.35
N ASN A 79 -5.69 5.38 -13.61
CA ASN A 79 -6.40 6.63 -13.88
C ASN A 79 -6.90 7.30 -12.61
N VAL A 80 -7.14 8.62 -12.71
CA VAL A 80 -7.78 9.41 -11.65
C VAL A 80 -9.15 9.82 -12.14
N LYS A 81 -10.18 9.31 -11.49
CA LYS A 81 -11.60 9.57 -11.80
C LYS A 81 -12.44 9.55 -10.54
N ASN A 82 -13.45 10.40 -10.51
CA ASN A 82 -14.44 10.46 -9.42
C ASN A 82 -13.81 10.64 -8.04
N GLY A 83 -12.77 11.49 -7.93
CA GLY A 83 -12.07 11.74 -6.69
C GLY A 83 -11.29 10.55 -6.16
N SER A 84 -10.80 9.69 -7.04
CA SER A 84 -10.05 8.49 -6.65
C SER A 84 -8.97 8.15 -7.67
N LEU A 85 -7.84 7.64 -7.17
CA LEU A 85 -6.90 6.90 -7.98
C LEU A 85 -7.43 5.47 -8.16
N ASN A 86 -7.52 5.03 -9.40
CA ASN A 86 -7.95 3.68 -9.75
C ASN A 86 -6.77 2.89 -10.30
N LEU A 87 -6.43 1.79 -9.63
CA LEU A 87 -5.48 0.79 -10.10
C LEU A 87 -6.28 -0.45 -10.54
N VAL A 88 -6.29 -0.71 -11.83
CA VAL A 88 -7.22 -1.67 -12.43
C VAL A 88 -6.46 -2.88 -12.96
N GLY A 89 -6.87 -4.08 -12.52
CA GLY A 89 -6.46 -5.34 -13.13
C GLY A 89 -7.36 -5.70 -14.31
N LEU A 90 -6.78 -6.00 -15.45
CA LEU A 90 -7.51 -6.34 -16.68
C LEU A 90 -7.02 -7.67 -17.26
N TYR A 91 -7.97 -8.46 -17.75
CA TYR A 91 -7.67 -9.60 -18.59
C TYR A 91 -7.36 -9.12 -20.01
N LYS A 92 -6.11 -9.27 -20.44
CA LYS A 92 -5.62 -8.90 -21.78
C LYS A 92 -4.74 -10.03 -22.31
N PRO A 93 -5.34 -11.01 -23.00
CA PRO A 93 -4.59 -12.13 -23.56
C PRO A 93 -3.45 -11.67 -24.45
N GLY A 94 -2.26 -12.24 -24.27
CA GLY A 94 -1.08 -11.88 -25.02
C GLY A 94 -0.43 -10.55 -24.65
N ALA A 95 -0.80 -9.93 -23.52
CA ALA A 95 -0.15 -8.72 -23.05
C ALA A 95 1.36 -8.95 -22.90
N ARG A 96 2.16 -8.02 -23.43
CA ARG A 96 3.62 -8.07 -23.31
C ARG A 96 4.09 -7.14 -22.22
N CYS A 97 4.85 -7.68 -21.28
CA CYS A 97 5.46 -6.90 -20.23
C CYS A 97 6.69 -6.14 -20.76
N LYS A 98 6.79 -4.86 -20.47
CA LYS A 98 7.97 -4.06 -20.85
C LYS A 98 9.22 -4.62 -20.16
N GLY A 99 10.26 -4.89 -20.95
CA GLY A 99 11.54 -5.38 -20.44
C GLY A 99 11.56 -6.87 -20.08
N ASN A 100 10.52 -7.61 -20.44
CA ASN A 100 10.45 -9.05 -20.28
C ASN A 100 9.77 -9.67 -21.50
N GLU A 101 10.38 -10.69 -22.08
CA GLU A 101 9.82 -11.41 -23.23
C GLU A 101 8.62 -12.28 -22.86
N LYS A 102 8.35 -12.46 -21.59
CA LYS A 102 7.19 -13.22 -21.13
C LYS A 102 5.91 -12.46 -21.47
N SER A 103 5.02 -13.12 -22.13
CA SER A 103 3.65 -12.67 -22.32
C SER A 103 2.79 -13.13 -21.15
N GLY A 104 1.86 -12.30 -20.73
CA GLY A 104 0.85 -12.63 -19.72
C GLY A 104 -0.55 -12.42 -20.28
N ASN A 105 -1.53 -12.83 -19.50
CA ASN A 105 -2.93 -12.62 -19.85
C ASN A 105 -3.57 -11.49 -19.03
N PHE A 106 -2.78 -10.81 -18.19
CA PHE A 106 -3.29 -9.77 -17.32
C PHE A 106 -2.37 -8.55 -17.34
N THR A 107 -2.99 -7.38 -17.20
CA THR A 107 -2.29 -6.14 -16.90
C THR A 107 -2.84 -5.56 -15.60
N SER A 108 -2.02 -4.79 -14.87
CA SER A 108 -2.45 -4.12 -13.65
C SER A 108 -1.78 -2.75 -13.50
N GLY A 109 -2.36 -1.92 -12.62
CA GLY A 109 -1.80 -0.63 -12.27
C GLY A 109 -0.87 -0.73 -11.06
N PHE A 110 0.20 0.07 -11.07
CA PHE A 110 1.10 0.27 -9.95
C PHE A 110 1.61 1.71 -9.99
N VAL A 111 1.54 2.41 -8.86
CA VAL A 111 2.09 3.76 -8.71
C VAL A 111 3.03 3.83 -7.50
N GLU A 112 4.03 4.68 -7.59
CA GLU A 112 5.03 4.86 -6.53
C GLU A 112 5.49 6.33 -6.44
N THR A 113 5.95 6.72 -5.27
CA THR A 113 6.52 8.06 -5.04
C THR A 113 8.04 8.10 -5.16
N LYS A 114 8.68 7.03 -5.59
CA LYS A 114 10.14 6.86 -5.66
C LYS A 114 10.84 8.02 -6.35
N GLY A 115 11.86 8.58 -5.70
CA GLY A 115 12.62 9.74 -6.20
C GLY A 115 11.87 11.07 -6.19
N LYS A 116 10.63 11.11 -5.68
CA LYS A 116 9.78 12.31 -5.62
C LYS A 116 9.38 12.65 -4.20
N LYS A 117 8.85 11.70 -3.46
CA LYS A 117 8.44 11.85 -2.06
C LYS A 117 8.91 10.65 -1.26
N SER A 118 9.46 10.91 -0.08
CA SER A 118 9.86 9.87 0.86
C SER A 118 9.81 10.40 2.29
N TRP A 119 9.56 9.53 3.24
CA TRP A 119 9.42 9.88 4.65
C TRP A 119 10.22 8.92 5.51
N THR A 120 10.71 9.42 6.63
CA THR A 120 11.26 8.63 7.72
C THR A 120 10.47 8.97 8.95
N TYR A 121 9.79 7.97 9.51
CA TYR A 121 8.85 8.10 10.61
C TYR A 121 7.58 8.91 10.25
N GLY A 122 6.60 8.84 11.11
CA GLY A 122 5.34 9.54 10.98
C GLY A 122 4.14 8.60 10.93
N TYR A 123 2.99 9.16 10.66
CA TYR A 123 1.76 8.43 10.41
C TYR A 123 1.44 8.49 8.92
N ILE A 124 1.31 7.34 8.31
CA ILE A 124 1.06 7.18 6.88
C ILE A 124 -0.24 6.39 6.71
N GLU A 125 -1.19 6.95 5.99
CA GLU A 125 -2.48 6.29 5.76
C GLU A 125 -2.99 6.48 4.35
N ALA A 126 -3.88 5.59 3.94
CA ALA A 126 -4.69 5.73 2.74
C ALA A 126 -6.08 5.14 2.95
N ARG A 127 -7.08 5.80 2.37
CA ARG A 127 -8.45 5.27 2.31
C ARG A 127 -8.62 4.48 1.04
N ILE A 128 -8.86 3.19 1.17
CA ILE A 128 -8.80 2.23 0.06
C ILE A 128 -10.06 1.38 0.03
N LYS A 129 -10.48 1.05 -1.20
CA LYS A 129 -11.48 0.05 -1.51
C LYS A 129 -10.81 -1.05 -2.33
N MET A 130 -10.75 -2.25 -1.77
CA MET A 130 -10.06 -3.38 -2.39
C MET A 130 -10.93 -4.08 -3.44
N PRO A 131 -10.33 -4.73 -4.44
CA PRO A 131 -11.09 -5.51 -5.43
C PRO A 131 -11.63 -6.81 -4.83
N ASN A 132 -12.73 -7.32 -5.41
CA ASN A 132 -13.37 -8.56 -4.99
C ASN A 132 -13.06 -9.78 -5.89
N ASN A 133 -12.07 -9.69 -6.75
CA ASN A 133 -11.71 -10.80 -7.63
C ASN A 133 -10.77 -11.76 -6.92
N LYS A 134 -11.09 -13.07 -6.93
CA LYS A 134 -10.34 -14.12 -6.21
C LYS A 134 -8.86 -14.21 -6.55
N SER A 135 -8.46 -13.73 -7.74
CA SER A 135 -7.07 -13.78 -8.21
C SER A 135 -6.30 -12.49 -7.95
N THR A 136 -6.83 -11.55 -7.18
CA THR A 136 -6.16 -10.28 -6.88
C THR A 136 -5.40 -10.34 -5.55
N TRP A 137 -4.27 -9.65 -5.54
CA TRP A 137 -3.43 -9.40 -4.37
C TRP A 137 -3.03 -7.92 -4.37
N PRO A 138 -3.90 -7.03 -3.93
CA PRO A 138 -3.60 -5.62 -3.82
C PRO A 138 -2.85 -5.33 -2.52
N GLY A 139 -2.00 -4.30 -2.56
CA GLY A 139 -1.22 -3.86 -1.40
C GLY A 139 -1.02 -2.35 -1.37
N PHE A 140 -0.86 -1.84 -0.15
CA PHE A 140 -0.41 -0.50 0.16
C PHE A 140 0.78 -0.63 1.10
N TRP A 141 1.98 -0.23 0.62
CA TRP A 141 3.23 -0.57 1.26
C TRP A 141 4.32 0.47 1.02
N MET A 142 5.37 0.39 1.79
CA MET A 142 6.52 1.29 1.72
C MET A 142 7.79 0.50 1.47
N SER A 143 8.63 1.00 0.58
CA SER A 143 9.98 0.50 0.37
C SER A 143 11.00 1.65 0.39
N PRO A 144 12.29 1.38 0.60
CA PRO A 144 13.29 2.43 0.65
C PRO A 144 13.44 3.13 -0.70
N ASP A 145 13.49 4.45 -0.68
CA ASP A 145 13.79 5.25 -1.88
C ASP A 145 15.15 4.88 -2.47
N LYS A 146 16.11 4.59 -1.58
CA LYS A 146 17.45 4.10 -1.92
C LYS A 146 17.77 2.89 -1.06
N PRO A 147 18.24 1.79 -1.64
CA PRO A 147 18.59 0.59 -0.89
C PRO A 147 19.94 0.75 -0.16
N THR A 148 20.00 1.65 0.82
CA THR A 148 21.21 2.08 1.54
C THR A 148 21.96 0.92 2.21
N TYR A 149 21.19 -0.07 2.71
CA TYR A 149 21.76 -1.24 3.40
C TYR A 149 21.86 -2.48 2.49
N GLY A 150 21.59 -2.33 1.20
CA GLY A 150 21.61 -3.39 0.21
C GLY A 150 20.23 -3.75 -0.33
N SER A 151 20.21 -4.73 -1.23
CA SER A 151 18.96 -5.21 -1.85
C SER A 151 17.98 -5.78 -0.81
N TRP A 152 16.74 -5.86 -1.21
CA TRP A 152 15.68 -6.49 -0.42
C TRP A 152 16.11 -7.84 0.20
N PRO A 153 15.79 -8.12 1.48
CA PRO A 153 15.03 -7.31 2.41
C PRO A 153 15.87 -6.40 3.31
N ARG A 154 17.15 -6.21 3.05
CA ARG A 154 18.12 -5.53 3.95
C ARG A 154 17.76 -4.08 4.24
N SER A 155 17.26 -3.38 3.25
CA SER A 155 16.89 -1.96 3.40
C SER A 155 15.46 -1.77 3.90
N GLY A 156 14.77 -2.86 4.23
CA GLY A 156 13.44 -2.86 4.83
C GLY A 156 12.30 -2.78 3.81
N GLU A 157 11.11 -3.19 4.27
CA GLU A 157 9.81 -3.01 3.62
C GLU A 157 8.76 -2.96 4.73
N ILE A 158 7.75 -2.11 4.59
CA ILE A 158 6.63 -1.98 5.52
C ILE A 158 5.36 -2.11 4.70
N ASP A 159 4.64 -3.21 4.88
CA ASP A 159 3.37 -3.46 4.21
C ASP A 159 2.25 -2.99 5.14
N ILE A 160 1.67 -1.83 4.81
CA ILE A 160 0.62 -1.21 5.63
C ILE A 160 -0.65 -2.04 5.55
N VAL A 161 -0.98 -2.52 4.36
CA VAL A 161 -2.02 -3.53 4.16
C VAL A 161 -1.77 -4.34 2.90
N GLU A 162 -1.95 -5.63 3.01
CA GLU A 162 -2.12 -6.56 1.89
C GLU A 162 -3.42 -7.34 2.07
N THR A 163 -4.15 -7.54 0.98
CA THR A 163 -5.36 -8.36 1.00
C THR A 163 -5.33 -9.41 -0.10
N LYS A 164 -6.22 -10.37 -0.01
CA LYS A 164 -6.41 -11.39 -1.05
C LYS A 164 -7.87 -11.39 -1.45
N GLY A 165 -8.15 -11.18 -2.73
CA GLY A 165 -9.51 -11.21 -3.23
C GLY A 165 -10.22 -12.55 -3.06
N SER A 166 -9.51 -13.60 -2.63
CA SER A 166 -10.08 -14.90 -2.23
C SER A 166 -10.65 -14.91 -0.82
N ASN A 167 -10.29 -13.95 0.03
CA ASN A 167 -10.83 -13.78 1.38
C ASN A 167 -11.05 -12.30 1.67
N LEU A 168 -12.26 -11.83 1.50
CA LEU A 168 -12.62 -10.42 1.63
C LEU A 168 -12.65 -9.91 3.08
N ASN A 169 -12.62 -10.83 4.04
CA ASN A 169 -12.61 -10.51 5.48
C ASN A 169 -11.21 -10.57 6.09
N TYR A 170 -10.16 -10.56 5.25
CA TYR A 170 -8.79 -10.71 5.70
C TYR A 170 -7.93 -9.52 5.25
N ALA A 171 -7.15 -9.00 6.15
CA ALA A 171 -6.08 -8.05 5.88
C ALA A 171 -4.80 -8.46 6.62
N ALA A 172 -3.66 -8.30 5.97
CA ALA A 172 -2.35 -8.52 6.56
C ALA A 172 -1.58 -7.21 6.62
N ALA A 173 -0.78 -7.06 7.65
CA ALA A 173 0.25 -6.04 7.78
C ALA A 173 1.58 -6.74 8.04
N ASP A 174 2.61 -6.38 7.31
CA ASP A 174 3.89 -7.06 7.36
C ASP A 174 5.04 -6.05 7.52
N ALA A 175 6.15 -6.50 8.06
CA ALA A 175 7.44 -5.83 7.98
C ALA A 175 8.52 -6.83 7.55
N HIS A 176 9.33 -6.44 6.59
CA HIS A 176 10.44 -7.25 6.10
C HIS A 176 11.76 -6.55 6.38
N TRP A 177 12.73 -7.29 6.90
CA TRP A 177 14.09 -6.83 7.11
C TRP A 177 15.04 -8.03 7.11
N GLY A 178 16.32 -7.80 7.10
CA GLY A 178 17.26 -8.91 7.22
C GLY A 178 18.70 -8.49 7.11
N LEU A 179 19.56 -9.35 7.62
CA LEU A 179 20.98 -9.35 7.36
C LEU A 179 21.27 -10.23 6.12
N SER A 180 22.52 -10.30 5.71
CA SER A 180 22.97 -10.88 4.44
C SER A 180 22.49 -12.30 4.09
N THR A 181 22.00 -13.08 5.01
CA THR A 181 21.73 -14.52 4.82
C THR A 181 20.30 -14.96 5.06
N GLY A 182 19.36 -14.02 5.23
CA GLY A 182 17.99 -14.42 5.44
C GLY A 182 17.01 -13.25 5.54
N ASN A 183 15.83 -13.45 4.96
CA ASN A 183 14.72 -12.58 5.16
C ASN A 183 14.19 -12.79 6.58
N LYS A 184 14.19 -11.72 7.40
CA LYS A 184 13.40 -11.68 8.62
C LYS A 184 12.10 -10.96 8.29
N LYS A 185 11.02 -11.60 8.65
CA LYS A 185 9.68 -11.11 8.40
C LYS A 185 8.90 -11.13 9.72
N HIS A 186 8.24 -10.06 9.99
CA HIS A 186 7.17 -10.03 10.98
C HIS A 186 5.87 -9.76 10.23
N ALA A 187 5.05 -10.78 10.10
CA ALA A 187 3.77 -10.73 9.43
C ALA A 187 2.65 -10.91 10.44
N GLN A 188 1.65 -10.06 10.37
CA GLN A 188 0.39 -10.27 11.10
C GLN A 188 -0.77 -10.14 10.13
N GLY A 189 -1.31 -11.29 9.75
CA GLY A 189 -2.58 -11.34 9.04
C GLY A 189 -3.71 -11.70 10.01
N ARG A 190 -4.86 -11.07 9.85
CA ARG A 190 -6.05 -11.31 10.67
C ARG A 190 -7.30 -11.32 9.82
N ASP A 191 -8.25 -12.11 10.24
CA ASP A 191 -9.62 -11.87 9.85
C ASP A 191 -10.10 -10.56 10.47
N LEU A 192 -10.85 -9.80 9.70
CA LEU A 192 -11.42 -8.54 10.17
C LEU A 192 -12.40 -8.83 11.30
N PRO A 193 -12.51 -7.93 12.30
CA PRO A 193 -13.41 -8.13 13.44
C PRO A 193 -14.86 -8.36 13.02
N ALA A 194 -15.59 -9.12 13.82
CA ALA A 194 -17.03 -9.32 13.61
C ALA A 194 -17.74 -7.95 13.58
N GLY A 195 -18.55 -7.73 12.54
CA GLY A 195 -19.22 -6.45 12.29
C GLY A 195 -18.43 -5.46 11.43
N PHE A 196 -17.16 -5.74 11.16
CA PHE A 196 -16.40 -5.01 10.16
C PHE A 196 -16.91 -5.39 8.77
N LYS A 197 -17.12 -4.41 7.92
CA LYS A 197 -17.45 -4.66 6.51
C LYS A 197 -16.23 -5.21 5.80
N ASP A 198 -16.47 -6.03 4.78
CA ASP A 198 -15.38 -6.63 4.01
C ASP A 198 -14.49 -5.58 3.31
N THR A 199 -13.30 -5.97 2.90
CA THR A 199 -12.29 -5.11 2.27
C THR A 199 -12.77 -4.44 0.98
N THR A 200 -13.91 -4.84 0.41
CA THR A 200 -14.50 -4.22 -0.78
C THR A 200 -15.29 -2.95 -0.46
N GLN A 201 -15.39 -2.58 0.81
CA GLN A 201 -15.87 -1.28 1.23
C GLN A 201 -14.68 -0.34 1.43
N TRP A 202 -14.99 0.96 1.58
CA TRP A 202 -13.96 1.95 1.86
C TRP A 202 -13.51 1.86 3.31
N HIS A 203 -12.23 1.60 3.51
CA HIS A 203 -11.56 1.58 4.82
C HIS A 203 -10.31 2.44 4.79
N THR A 204 -9.91 2.98 5.93
CA THR A 204 -8.63 3.63 6.11
C THR A 204 -7.64 2.63 6.67
N TYR A 205 -6.49 2.50 6.02
CA TYR A 205 -5.38 1.66 6.47
C TYR A 205 -4.19 2.55 6.76
N GLY A 206 -3.60 2.40 7.93
CA GLY A 206 -2.53 3.27 8.39
C GLY A 206 -1.43 2.55 9.14
N VAL A 207 -0.26 3.18 9.18
CA VAL A 207 0.85 2.80 10.03
C VAL A 207 1.41 4.01 10.76
N LYS A 208 1.60 3.89 12.05
CA LYS A 208 2.40 4.80 12.86
C LYS A 208 3.81 4.22 12.97
N TRP A 209 4.75 4.89 12.36
CA TRP A 209 6.14 4.49 12.35
C TRP A 209 6.96 5.45 13.21
N THR A 210 7.53 4.92 14.28
CA THR A 210 8.49 5.61 15.15
C THR A 210 9.79 4.81 15.18
N GLU A 211 10.83 5.35 15.77
CA GLU A 211 12.08 4.62 15.92
C GLU A 211 11.85 3.31 16.70
N GLY A 212 12.19 2.20 16.07
CA GLY A 212 12.06 0.86 16.66
C GLY A 212 10.63 0.30 16.75
N LYS A 213 9.59 1.02 16.27
CA LYS A 213 8.19 0.57 16.43
C LYS A 213 7.32 0.87 15.22
N LEU A 214 6.49 -0.12 14.84
CA LEU A 214 5.41 0.01 13.88
C LEU A 214 4.08 -0.37 14.56
N GLU A 215 3.07 0.47 14.38
CA GLU A 215 1.70 0.24 14.85
C GLU A 215 0.77 0.37 13.66
N TYR A 216 -0.03 -0.66 13.39
CA TYR A 216 -0.92 -0.71 12.22
C TYR A 216 -2.37 -0.47 12.64
N TYR A 217 -3.11 0.23 11.78
CA TYR A 217 -4.48 0.65 12.04
C TYR A 217 -5.37 0.34 10.85
N ILE A 218 -6.62 -0.01 11.16
CA ILE A 218 -7.71 -0.10 10.19
C ILE A 218 -8.89 0.67 10.80
N ASP A 219 -9.35 1.76 10.13
CA ASP A 219 -10.38 2.75 10.52
C ASP A 219 -10.10 3.50 11.80
#